data_efe9bb1ad38594edf61390b06e970b46
#
_entry.id   efe9bb1ad38594edf61390b06e970b46
#
_cell.length_a   1.000
_cell.length_b   1.000
_cell.length_c   1.000
_cell.angle_alpha   90.00
_cell.angle_beta   90.00
_cell.angle_gamma   90.00
#
_symmetry.space_group_name_H-M   'P 1'
#
loop_
_entity.id
_entity.type
_entity.pdbx_description
1 polymer ?
#
loop_
_entity_poly.entity_id
_entity_poly.type
_entity_poly.pdbx_seq_one_letter_code
_entity_poly.pdbx_strand_id
1 'polypeptide(L)'
;MTMSVELDGAIEGVAAGVPFVALPPSDKERPAPLVVTWHLLGAPFSEAAMAAALPMRELHAWRVHLGLPLTGKRFPEGGFEGFFRLASEDNVLNVVEPLTKQVEAEFPAAVAELRSRLSIEDGPVGLVGGSQGGAVALQMLTHAEIPVAAAALVNPVTQLAPVIAANERVYDVTYHWSDRSRAVANEYDYVRRAGELTAPVLFVIGEEDDVSITEPAEALHKALGEQRSELVTVPGMAHGFAEAPGLEPAPQTEHAKLIDAELTRWFARHLAV
;
A
#
# COMPACT_ATOMS: atom_id res chain seq x y z
N MET A 1 23.54 -13.01 -6.66
CA MET A 1 22.83 -14.16 -6.04
C MET A 1 22.09 -13.56 -4.85
N THR A 2 20.83 -13.16 -5.04
CA THR A 2 20.00 -12.56 -3.99
C THR A 2 19.65 -13.66 -2.99
N MET A 3 19.99 -13.48 -1.72
CA MET A 3 19.59 -14.44 -0.67
C MET A 3 18.09 -14.25 -0.45
N SER A 4 17.30 -15.26 -0.82
CA SER A 4 15.89 -15.32 -0.45
C SER A 4 15.77 -15.42 1.07
N VAL A 5 14.93 -14.58 1.68
CA VAL A 5 14.65 -14.60 3.12
C VAL A 5 13.42 -15.47 3.34
N GLU A 6 13.57 -16.48 4.18
CA GLU A 6 12.42 -17.24 4.66
C GLU A 6 11.63 -16.40 5.69
N LEU A 7 10.35 -16.22 5.43
CA LEU A 7 9.45 -15.51 6.36
C LEU A 7 8.95 -16.49 7.42
N ASP A 8 9.61 -16.49 8.58
CA ASP A 8 9.33 -17.44 9.67
C ASP A 8 7.86 -17.39 10.11
N GLY A 9 7.20 -18.55 10.00
CA GLY A 9 5.81 -18.74 10.37
C GLY A 9 4.79 -18.08 9.44
N ALA A 10 5.20 -17.58 8.28
CA ALA A 10 4.29 -17.01 7.28
C ALA A 10 3.33 -18.07 6.73
N ILE A 11 2.11 -17.63 6.45
CA ILE A 11 1.08 -18.40 5.77
C ILE A 11 0.84 -17.75 4.40
N GLU A 12 1.17 -18.49 3.35
CA GLU A 12 0.85 -18.06 1.99
C GLU A 12 -0.46 -18.70 1.52
N GLY A 13 -1.21 -17.99 0.70
CA GLY A 13 -2.46 -18.51 0.16
C GLY A 13 -3.20 -17.56 -0.75
N VAL A 14 -4.45 -17.90 -0.98
CA VAL A 14 -5.42 -17.08 -1.72
C VAL A 14 -6.67 -16.95 -0.85
N ALA A 15 -7.19 -15.73 -0.70
CA ALA A 15 -8.43 -15.42 -0.02
C ALA A 15 -9.37 -14.69 -0.99
N ALA A 16 -10.53 -15.26 -1.26
CA ALA A 16 -11.50 -14.75 -2.25
C ALA A 16 -10.86 -14.38 -3.61
N GLY A 17 -9.92 -15.19 -4.07
CA GLY A 17 -9.19 -14.94 -5.33
C GLY A 17 -7.97 -14.02 -5.21
N VAL A 18 -7.71 -13.42 -4.05
CA VAL A 18 -6.58 -12.51 -3.81
C VAL A 18 -5.40 -13.26 -3.18
N PRO A 19 -4.22 -13.29 -3.83
CA PRO A 19 -3.01 -13.84 -3.22
C PRO A 19 -2.63 -13.07 -1.96
N PHE A 20 -2.14 -13.77 -0.95
CA PHE A 20 -1.68 -13.13 0.29
C PHE A 20 -0.48 -13.83 0.93
N VAL A 21 0.25 -13.06 1.72
CA VAL A 21 1.20 -13.54 2.74
C VAL A 21 0.74 -13.00 4.09
N ALA A 22 0.46 -13.90 5.04
CA ALA A 22 0.05 -13.53 6.39
C ALA A 22 1.15 -13.86 7.40
N LEU A 23 1.52 -12.88 8.21
CA LEU A 23 2.44 -13.03 9.32
C LEU A 23 1.65 -13.09 10.63
N PRO A 24 1.86 -14.11 11.47
CA PRO A 24 1.08 -14.31 12.70
C PRO A 24 1.44 -13.27 13.77
N PRO A 25 0.53 -12.97 14.71
CA PRO A 25 0.81 -12.12 15.85
C PRO A 25 1.91 -12.74 16.74
N SER A 26 2.49 -11.92 17.61
CA SER A 26 3.51 -12.35 18.57
C SER A 26 2.98 -13.42 19.54
N ASP A 27 1.71 -13.35 19.94
CA ASP A 27 0.97 -14.40 20.68
C ASP A 27 -0.05 -15.04 19.74
N LYS A 28 0.15 -16.34 19.45
CA LYS A 28 -0.71 -17.10 18.51
C LYS A 28 -1.91 -17.78 19.21
N GLU A 29 -1.96 -17.75 20.54
CA GLU A 29 -3.00 -18.44 21.31
C GLU A 29 -4.30 -17.64 21.43
N ARG A 30 -4.23 -16.33 21.20
CA ARG A 30 -5.38 -15.42 21.27
C ARG A 30 -5.72 -14.83 19.90
N PRO A 31 -7.01 -14.56 19.65
CA PRO A 31 -7.37 -13.70 18.51
C PRO A 31 -6.61 -12.36 18.57
N ALA A 32 -6.27 -11.82 17.42
CA ALA A 32 -5.53 -10.58 17.31
C ALA A 32 -6.12 -9.66 16.23
N PRO A 33 -5.94 -8.33 16.33
CA PRO A 33 -6.34 -7.40 15.29
C PRO A 33 -5.72 -7.71 13.93
N LEU A 34 -6.29 -7.15 12.87
CA LEU A 34 -5.82 -7.29 11.49
C LEU A 34 -5.20 -6.00 10.98
N VAL A 35 -4.01 -6.09 10.42
CA VAL A 35 -3.40 -5.07 9.56
C VAL A 35 -3.31 -5.63 8.14
N VAL A 36 -3.92 -4.96 7.17
CA VAL A 36 -3.85 -5.30 5.75
C VAL A 36 -2.87 -4.36 5.06
N THR A 37 -2.01 -4.91 4.20
CA THR A 37 -1.02 -4.11 3.49
C THR A 37 -1.09 -4.32 1.98
N TRP A 38 -0.78 -3.27 1.21
CA TRP A 38 -0.59 -3.29 -0.24
C TRP A 38 0.77 -2.69 -0.61
N HIS A 39 1.48 -3.40 -1.47
CA HIS A 39 2.81 -3.04 -1.94
C HIS A 39 2.80 -1.90 -2.99
N LEU A 40 3.98 -1.47 -3.43
CA LEU A 40 4.18 -0.47 -4.46
C LEU A 40 4.00 -1.08 -5.88
N LEU A 41 3.93 -0.23 -6.89
CA LEU A 41 4.29 -0.57 -8.27
C LEU A 41 5.80 -0.33 -8.51
N GLY A 42 6.62 -0.74 -7.57
CA GLY A 42 8.05 -0.62 -7.46
C GLY A 42 8.56 -1.49 -6.31
N ALA A 43 9.78 -1.33 -5.86
CA ALA A 43 10.36 -2.16 -4.79
C ALA A 43 9.93 -1.70 -3.38
N PRO A 44 9.17 -2.53 -2.62
CA PRO A 44 8.70 -3.90 -2.89
C PRO A 44 7.53 -3.95 -3.90
N PHE A 45 7.56 -4.93 -4.83
CA PHE A 45 6.63 -5.06 -5.95
C PHE A 45 5.75 -6.32 -5.87
N SER A 46 5.70 -6.96 -4.73
CA SER A 46 4.85 -8.12 -4.46
C SER A 46 4.43 -8.18 -2.99
N GLU A 47 3.39 -8.97 -2.70
CA GLU A 47 2.95 -9.25 -1.34
C GLU A 47 4.05 -9.90 -0.49
N ALA A 48 4.85 -10.78 -1.07
CA ALA A 48 5.92 -11.47 -0.38
C ALA A 48 7.13 -10.54 -0.09
N ALA A 49 7.50 -9.69 -1.06
CA ALA A 49 8.54 -8.68 -0.85
C ALA A 49 8.10 -7.62 0.17
N MET A 50 6.82 -7.23 0.17
CA MET A 50 6.27 -6.31 1.17
C MET A 50 6.27 -6.92 2.57
N ALA A 51 5.96 -8.22 2.71
CA ALA A 51 6.02 -8.95 3.97
C ALA A 51 7.45 -9.04 4.53
N ALA A 52 8.44 -9.17 3.64
CA ALA A 52 9.85 -9.16 4.03
C ALA A 52 10.33 -7.76 4.43
N ALA A 53 9.89 -6.72 3.72
CA ALA A 53 10.27 -5.34 3.97
C ALA A 53 9.62 -4.77 5.24
N LEU A 54 8.35 -5.08 5.50
CA LEU A 54 7.57 -4.54 6.63
C LEU A 54 6.91 -5.66 7.44
N PRO A 55 7.70 -6.51 8.12
CA PRO A 55 7.16 -7.64 8.88
C PRO A 55 6.45 -7.23 10.17
N MET A 56 6.72 -6.06 10.73
CA MET A 56 6.15 -5.54 11.99
C MET A 56 6.09 -6.63 13.09
N ARG A 57 7.21 -7.33 13.33
CA ARG A 57 7.26 -8.57 14.15
C ARG A 57 6.82 -8.36 15.60
N GLU A 58 7.06 -7.18 16.15
CA GLU A 58 6.72 -6.85 17.53
C GLU A 58 5.25 -6.46 17.70
N LEU A 59 4.52 -6.26 16.61
CA LEU A 59 3.11 -5.92 16.66
C LEU A 59 2.27 -7.17 16.98
N HIS A 60 1.43 -7.07 18.02
CA HIS A 60 0.45 -8.11 18.34
C HIS A 60 -0.79 -7.97 17.42
N ALA A 61 -0.62 -8.26 16.14
CA ALA A 61 -1.66 -8.26 15.13
C ALA A 61 -1.35 -9.27 14.03
N TRP A 62 -2.33 -9.74 13.32
CA TRP A 62 -2.14 -10.37 12.01
C TRP A 62 -1.73 -9.31 10.99
N ARG A 63 -0.61 -9.51 10.30
CA ARG A 63 -0.15 -8.65 9.20
C ARG A 63 -0.36 -9.43 7.91
N VAL A 64 -1.35 -9.00 7.13
CA VAL A 64 -1.72 -9.69 5.88
C VAL A 64 -1.39 -8.78 4.70
N HIS A 65 -0.42 -9.23 3.92
CA HIS A 65 0.07 -8.56 2.73
C HIS A 65 -0.70 -9.10 1.53
N LEU A 66 -1.53 -8.27 0.90
CA LEU A 66 -2.37 -8.65 -0.24
C LEU A 66 -1.68 -8.30 -1.57
N GLY A 67 -1.73 -9.21 -2.54
CA GLY A 67 -1.24 -8.98 -3.88
C GLY A 67 -2.15 -8.03 -4.65
N LEU A 68 -1.57 -6.97 -5.21
CA LEU A 68 -2.30 -6.04 -6.07
C LEU A 68 -2.68 -6.69 -7.40
N PRO A 69 -3.81 -6.32 -8.03
CA PRO A 69 -4.07 -6.66 -9.42
C PRO A 69 -2.94 -6.21 -10.35
N LEU A 70 -2.78 -6.88 -11.46
CA LEU A 70 -1.77 -6.59 -12.49
C LEU A 70 -0.31 -6.76 -12.02
N THR A 71 -0.06 -7.40 -10.88
CA THR A 71 1.29 -7.62 -10.31
C THR A 71 1.50 -9.06 -9.87
N GLY A 72 2.73 -9.50 -9.70
CA GLY A 72 3.09 -10.79 -9.15
C GLY A 72 2.37 -11.96 -9.82
N LYS A 73 1.67 -12.78 -9.04
CA LYS A 73 0.84 -13.90 -9.53
C LYS A 73 -0.39 -13.46 -10.36
N ARG A 74 -0.67 -12.15 -10.38
CA ARG A 74 -1.81 -11.52 -11.07
C ARG A 74 -1.39 -10.69 -12.29
N PHE A 75 -0.16 -10.82 -12.76
CA PHE A 75 0.30 -10.14 -13.97
C PHE A 75 -0.63 -10.43 -15.16
N PRO A 76 -0.84 -9.44 -16.05
CA PRO A 76 -1.55 -9.65 -17.30
C PRO A 76 -0.79 -10.61 -18.21
N GLU A 77 -1.40 -11.03 -19.31
CA GLU A 77 -0.73 -11.80 -20.35
C GLU A 77 0.54 -11.09 -20.81
N GLY A 78 1.65 -11.82 -20.88
CA GLY A 78 3.00 -11.27 -21.12
C GLY A 78 3.74 -10.84 -19.84
N GLY A 79 3.18 -11.06 -18.64
CA GLY A 79 3.87 -10.78 -17.39
C GLY A 79 4.21 -9.30 -17.21
N PHE A 80 5.45 -9.03 -16.81
CA PHE A 80 5.97 -7.68 -16.60
C PHE A 80 5.93 -6.81 -17.87
N GLU A 81 6.24 -7.38 -19.04
CA GLU A 81 6.12 -6.68 -20.32
C GLU A 81 4.67 -6.33 -20.66
N GLY A 82 3.73 -7.25 -20.35
CA GLY A 82 2.29 -7.00 -20.48
C GLY A 82 1.83 -5.83 -19.62
N PHE A 83 2.30 -5.76 -18.37
CA PHE A 83 2.03 -4.62 -17.48
C PHE A 83 2.56 -3.31 -18.06
N PHE A 84 3.82 -3.27 -18.50
CA PHE A 84 4.39 -2.06 -19.10
C PHE A 84 3.68 -1.62 -20.37
N ARG A 85 3.22 -2.57 -21.19
CA ARG A 85 2.41 -2.24 -22.37
C ARG A 85 1.12 -1.53 -21.96
N LEU A 86 0.37 -2.07 -20.99
CA LEU A 86 -0.85 -1.44 -20.49
C LEU A 86 -0.56 -0.02 -19.94
N ALA A 87 0.50 0.13 -19.15
CA ALA A 87 0.89 1.41 -18.57
C ALA A 87 1.31 2.44 -19.63
N SER A 88 2.00 2.01 -20.69
CA SER A 88 2.41 2.89 -21.79
C SER A 88 1.27 3.26 -22.74
N GLU A 89 0.27 2.41 -22.90
CA GLU A 89 -0.94 2.72 -23.68
C GLU A 89 -1.82 3.76 -22.96
N ASP A 90 -2.14 3.53 -21.69
CA ASP A 90 -2.85 4.48 -20.82
C ASP A 90 -2.68 4.06 -19.34
N ASN A 91 -1.76 4.71 -18.64
CA ASN A 91 -1.49 4.39 -17.24
C ASN A 91 -2.73 4.59 -16.34
N VAL A 92 -3.50 5.64 -16.59
CA VAL A 92 -4.67 5.97 -15.77
C VAL A 92 -5.79 4.95 -15.97
N LEU A 93 -6.18 4.69 -17.22
CA LEU A 93 -7.35 3.88 -17.54
C LEU A 93 -7.06 2.38 -17.64
N ASN A 94 -5.83 1.99 -17.94
CA ASN A 94 -5.46 0.58 -18.09
C ASN A 94 -4.77 0.00 -16.84
N VAL A 95 -4.26 0.86 -15.92
CA VAL A 95 -3.56 0.38 -14.72
C VAL A 95 -4.22 0.93 -13.45
N VAL A 96 -4.20 2.25 -13.22
CA VAL A 96 -4.59 2.82 -11.93
C VAL A 96 -6.07 2.60 -11.61
N GLU A 97 -6.96 2.95 -12.55
CA GLU A 97 -8.40 2.80 -12.35
C GLU A 97 -8.81 1.34 -12.16
N PRO A 98 -8.47 0.39 -13.08
CA PRO A 98 -8.90 -1.00 -12.92
C PRO A 98 -8.30 -1.67 -11.68
N LEU A 99 -7.02 -1.40 -11.36
CA LEU A 99 -6.37 -1.91 -10.16
C LEU A 99 -7.11 -1.48 -8.90
N THR A 100 -7.38 -0.18 -8.75
CA THR A 100 -8.01 0.37 -7.55
C THR A 100 -9.44 -0.13 -7.40
N LYS A 101 -10.24 -0.13 -8.47
CA LYS A 101 -11.62 -0.66 -8.46
C LYS A 101 -11.70 -2.15 -8.18
N GLN A 102 -10.74 -2.92 -8.69
CA GLN A 102 -10.71 -4.36 -8.43
C GLN A 102 -10.39 -4.64 -6.97
N VAL A 103 -9.41 -3.93 -6.35
CA VAL A 103 -9.14 -4.09 -4.91
C VAL A 103 -10.36 -3.70 -4.08
N GLU A 104 -11.03 -2.60 -4.41
CA GLU A 104 -12.25 -2.17 -3.72
C GLU A 104 -13.32 -3.26 -3.73
N ALA A 105 -13.54 -3.91 -4.88
CA ALA A 105 -14.52 -4.99 -5.00
C ALA A 105 -14.11 -6.28 -4.27
N GLU A 106 -12.82 -6.61 -4.23
CA GLU A 106 -12.31 -7.86 -3.65
C GLU A 106 -12.11 -7.77 -2.13
N PHE A 107 -11.79 -6.60 -1.59
CA PHE A 107 -11.35 -6.41 -0.21
C PHE A 107 -12.33 -6.95 0.85
N PRO A 108 -13.64 -6.70 0.80
CA PRO A 108 -14.56 -7.21 1.81
C PRO A 108 -14.60 -8.73 1.87
N ALA A 109 -14.64 -9.39 0.70
CA ALA A 109 -14.65 -10.85 0.62
C ALA A 109 -13.32 -11.48 1.07
N ALA A 110 -12.19 -10.86 0.72
CA ALA A 110 -10.87 -11.31 1.16
C ALA A 110 -10.74 -11.24 2.69
N VAL A 111 -11.15 -10.13 3.31
CA VAL A 111 -11.12 -9.98 4.78
C VAL A 111 -12.05 -10.98 5.46
N ALA A 112 -13.26 -11.20 4.93
CA ALA A 112 -14.20 -12.18 5.49
C ALA A 112 -13.62 -13.60 5.45
N GLU A 113 -12.99 -14.00 4.34
CA GLU A 113 -12.35 -15.31 4.24
C GLU A 113 -11.12 -15.42 5.15
N LEU A 114 -10.29 -14.39 5.26
CA LEU A 114 -9.15 -14.37 6.19
C LEU A 114 -9.62 -14.54 7.64
N ARG A 115 -10.67 -13.84 8.06
CA ARG A 115 -11.25 -13.99 9.39
C ARG A 115 -11.78 -15.40 9.66
N SER A 116 -12.30 -16.07 8.65
CA SER A 116 -12.77 -17.47 8.78
C SER A 116 -11.64 -18.51 8.93
N ARG A 117 -10.43 -18.16 8.47
CA ARG A 117 -9.27 -19.09 8.41
C ARG A 117 -8.20 -18.80 9.45
N LEU A 118 -8.09 -17.56 9.88
CA LEU A 118 -7.09 -17.08 10.84
C LEU A 118 -7.78 -16.60 12.11
N SER A 119 -7.10 -16.70 13.25
CA SER A 119 -7.62 -16.22 14.54
C SER A 119 -7.57 -14.68 14.61
N ILE A 120 -8.36 -14.02 13.75
CA ILE A 120 -8.46 -12.56 13.65
C ILE A 120 -9.67 -12.10 14.46
N GLU A 121 -9.50 -11.05 15.25
CA GLU A 121 -10.59 -10.40 15.98
C GLU A 121 -11.62 -9.75 15.05
N ASP A 122 -12.89 -9.79 15.48
CA ASP A 122 -13.92 -8.95 14.88
C ASP A 122 -13.68 -7.49 15.32
N GLY A 123 -13.57 -6.58 14.36
CA GLY A 123 -13.32 -5.18 14.67
C GLY A 123 -12.74 -4.38 13.51
N PRO A 124 -12.40 -3.11 13.75
CA PRO A 124 -11.75 -2.28 12.76
C PRO A 124 -10.35 -2.81 12.40
N VAL A 125 -9.95 -2.61 11.15
CA VAL A 125 -8.65 -3.04 10.63
C VAL A 125 -7.66 -1.89 10.57
N GLY A 126 -6.35 -2.20 10.63
CA GLY A 126 -5.29 -1.30 10.20
C GLY A 126 -5.06 -1.42 8.70
N LEU A 127 -4.73 -0.33 8.02
CA LEU A 127 -4.35 -0.34 6.60
C LEU A 127 -2.94 0.19 6.40
N VAL A 128 -2.17 -0.47 5.53
CA VAL A 128 -0.85 0.00 5.08
C VAL A 128 -0.83 0.03 3.57
N GLY A 129 -0.28 1.09 2.98
CA GLY A 129 -0.06 1.13 1.55
C GLY A 129 1.19 1.91 1.16
N GLY A 130 1.96 1.38 0.20
CA GLY A 130 3.08 2.08 -0.40
C GLY A 130 2.75 2.55 -1.81
N SER A 131 3.11 3.79 -2.19
CA SER A 131 2.91 4.33 -3.54
C SER A 131 1.47 4.14 -4.04
N GLN A 132 1.26 3.38 -5.10
CA GLN A 132 -0.07 3.01 -5.59
C GLN A 132 -0.87 2.20 -4.56
N GLY A 133 -0.24 1.34 -3.76
CA GLY A 133 -0.88 0.69 -2.62
C GLY A 133 -1.36 1.69 -1.57
N GLY A 134 -0.69 2.84 -1.45
CA GLY A 134 -1.13 3.98 -0.63
C GLY A 134 -2.41 4.62 -1.17
N ALA A 135 -2.53 4.81 -2.50
CA ALA A 135 -3.77 5.26 -3.13
C ALA A 135 -4.92 4.26 -2.90
N VAL A 136 -4.62 2.95 -2.98
CA VAL A 136 -5.59 1.89 -2.65
C VAL A 136 -6.04 1.99 -1.19
N ALA A 137 -5.10 2.15 -0.23
CA ALA A 137 -5.45 2.32 1.18
C ALA A 137 -6.32 3.57 1.41
N LEU A 138 -6.02 4.69 0.73
CA LEU A 138 -6.84 5.90 0.77
C LEU A 138 -8.25 5.67 0.19
N GLN A 139 -8.37 4.90 -0.89
CA GLN A 139 -9.68 4.51 -1.43
C GLN A 139 -10.47 3.68 -0.41
N MET A 140 -9.83 2.73 0.26
CA MET A 140 -10.50 1.94 1.31
C MET A 140 -10.94 2.80 2.49
N LEU A 141 -10.19 3.84 2.86
CA LEU A 141 -10.59 4.80 3.88
C LEU A 141 -11.86 5.58 3.54
N THR A 142 -12.14 5.80 2.26
CA THR A 142 -13.30 6.57 1.80
C THR A 142 -14.51 5.72 1.42
N HIS A 143 -14.34 4.43 1.07
CA HIS A 143 -15.39 3.60 0.47
C HIS A 143 -15.57 2.23 1.15
N ALA A 144 -14.65 1.78 2.03
CA ALA A 144 -14.75 0.45 2.59
C ALA A 144 -15.94 0.29 3.55
N GLU A 145 -16.66 -0.80 3.39
CA GLU A 145 -17.69 -1.24 4.35
C GLU A 145 -17.08 -1.73 5.66
N ILE A 146 -15.76 -1.98 5.67
CA ILE A 146 -15.01 -2.45 6.84
C ILE A 146 -14.49 -1.24 7.62
N PRO A 147 -14.82 -1.12 8.90
CA PRO A 147 -14.30 -0.04 9.75
C PRO A 147 -12.76 -0.07 9.79
N VAL A 148 -12.13 1.09 9.69
CA VAL A 148 -10.69 1.26 9.75
C VAL A 148 -10.30 1.97 11.04
N ALA A 149 -9.40 1.36 11.81
CA ALA A 149 -8.87 1.93 13.06
C ALA A 149 -7.83 3.03 12.78
N ALA A 150 -6.91 2.76 11.86
CA ALA A 150 -5.86 3.68 11.45
C ALA A 150 -5.24 3.23 10.12
N ALA A 151 -4.59 4.15 9.42
CA ALA A 151 -3.79 3.84 8.24
C ALA A 151 -2.36 4.35 8.36
N ALA A 152 -1.42 3.69 7.68
CA ALA A 152 -0.05 4.14 7.50
C ALA A 152 0.33 4.06 6.01
N LEU A 153 0.82 5.15 5.47
CA LEU A 153 1.07 5.34 4.05
C LEU A 153 2.54 5.67 3.82
N VAL A 154 3.20 4.88 2.98
CA VAL A 154 4.63 5.06 2.67
C VAL A 154 4.76 5.58 1.25
N ASN A 155 5.32 6.77 1.07
CA ASN A 155 5.46 7.43 -0.23
C ASN A 155 4.16 7.34 -1.07
N PRO A 156 2.98 7.71 -0.51
CA PRO A 156 1.70 7.40 -1.14
C PRO A 156 1.42 8.27 -2.37
N VAL A 157 0.78 7.69 -3.38
CA VAL A 157 0.13 8.46 -4.44
C VAL A 157 -1.18 9.04 -3.88
N THR A 158 -1.15 10.30 -3.50
CA THR A 158 -2.32 11.02 -2.96
C THR A 158 -3.04 11.86 -4.02
N GLN A 159 -2.35 12.17 -5.12
CA GLN A 159 -2.87 12.82 -6.31
C GLN A 159 -2.26 12.18 -7.54
N LEU A 160 -3.09 11.83 -8.53
CA LEU A 160 -2.62 11.13 -9.72
C LEU A 160 -1.98 12.07 -10.76
N ALA A 161 -2.50 13.28 -10.94
CA ALA A 161 -2.01 14.18 -11.98
C ALA A 161 -0.52 14.59 -11.83
N PRO A 162 0.00 14.90 -10.62
CA PRO A 162 1.44 15.14 -10.43
C PRO A 162 2.31 13.94 -10.80
N VAL A 163 1.87 12.71 -10.47
CA VAL A 163 2.60 11.49 -10.79
C VAL A 163 2.65 11.24 -12.30
N ILE A 164 1.55 11.47 -13.01
CA ILE A 164 1.54 11.38 -14.48
C ILE A 164 2.49 12.39 -15.08
N ALA A 165 2.50 13.65 -14.60
CA ALA A 165 3.44 14.66 -15.07
C ALA A 165 4.92 14.31 -14.74
N ALA A 166 5.20 13.64 -13.64
CA ALA A 166 6.52 13.11 -13.33
C ALA A 166 6.92 11.99 -14.32
N ASN A 167 6.01 11.07 -14.60
CA ASN A 167 6.25 10.00 -15.59
C ASN A 167 6.51 10.56 -16.99
N GLU A 168 5.80 11.61 -17.41
CA GLU A 168 6.07 12.31 -18.68
C GLU A 168 7.52 12.78 -18.75
N ARG A 169 8.04 13.38 -17.68
CA ARG A 169 9.43 13.86 -17.60
C ARG A 169 10.45 12.71 -17.59
N VAL A 170 10.19 11.64 -16.84
CA VAL A 170 11.12 10.52 -16.68
C VAL A 170 11.24 9.68 -17.94
N TYR A 171 10.13 9.44 -18.63
CA TYR A 171 10.07 8.54 -19.79
C TYR A 171 10.08 9.30 -21.13
N ASP A 172 10.18 10.63 -21.11
CA ASP A 172 10.12 11.51 -22.31
C ASP A 172 8.88 11.19 -23.19
N VAL A 173 7.72 11.11 -22.56
CA VAL A 173 6.43 10.83 -23.19
C VAL A 173 5.44 11.94 -22.87
N THR A 174 4.38 12.06 -23.66
CA THR A 174 3.26 12.98 -23.39
C THR A 174 2.01 12.16 -23.11
N TYR A 175 1.39 12.34 -21.96
CA TYR A 175 0.12 11.72 -21.63
C TYR A 175 -1.05 12.54 -22.18
N HIS A 176 -1.85 11.95 -23.03
CA HIS A 176 -3.01 12.61 -23.64
C HIS A 176 -4.27 12.45 -22.78
N TRP A 177 -4.49 13.40 -21.90
CA TRP A 177 -5.66 13.43 -21.03
C TRP A 177 -6.98 13.45 -21.81
N SER A 178 -7.80 12.40 -21.64
CA SER A 178 -9.21 12.38 -22.05
C SER A 178 -10.11 12.95 -20.93
N ASP A 179 -11.36 13.21 -21.24
CA ASP A 179 -12.33 13.60 -20.20
C ASP A 179 -12.49 12.49 -19.14
N ARG A 180 -12.42 11.22 -19.55
CA ARG A 180 -12.50 10.08 -18.65
C ARG A 180 -11.27 10.00 -17.74
N SER A 181 -10.07 10.07 -18.27
CA SER A 181 -8.87 10.00 -17.43
C SER A 181 -8.75 11.20 -16.48
N ARG A 182 -9.23 12.38 -16.86
CA ARG A 182 -9.36 13.53 -15.96
C ARG A 182 -10.37 13.28 -14.84
N ALA A 183 -11.51 12.65 -15.17
CA ALA A 183 -12.50 12.28 -14.16
C ALA A 183 -11.92 11.30 -13.12
N VAL A 184 -11.18 10.27 -13.57
CA VAL A 184 -10.47 9.33 -12.70
C VAL A 184 -9.43 10.05 -11.82
N ALA A 185 -8.62 10.94 -12.41
CA ALA A 185 -7.64 11.71 -11.63
C ALA A 185 -8.30 12.61 -10.58
N ASN A 186 -9.47 13.15 -10.85
CA ASN A 186 -10.25 13.94 -9.89
C ASN A 186 -10.89 13.05 -8.81
N GLU A 187 -11.32 11.84 -9.14
CA GLU A 187 -11.85 10.84 -8.19
C GLU A 187 -10.78 10.43 -7.18
N TYR A 188 -9.54 10.27 -7.63
CA TYR A 188 -8.39 9.87 -6.78
C TYR A 188 -7.53 11.06 -6.30
N ASP A 189 -8.10 12.26 -6.25
CA ASP A 189 -7.49 13.43 -5.61
C ASP A 189 -7.88 13.48 -4.13
N TYR A 190 -7.11 12.78 -3.29
CA TYR A 190 -7.40 12.67 -1.86
C TYR A 190 -7.06 13.95 -1.09
N VAL A 191 -6.26 14.85 -1.64
CA VAL A 191 -6.05 16.18 -1.05
C VAL A 191 -7.36 16.97 -1.06
N ARG A 192 -8.10 16.93 -2.17
CA ARG A 192 -9.44 17.56 -2.28
C ARG A 192 -10.48 16.83 -1.44
N ARG A 193 -10.31 15.53 -1.25
CA ARG A 193 -11.22 14.63 -0.52
C ARG A 193 -10.82 14.40 0.93
N ALA A 194 -9.88 15.20 1.49
CA ALA A 194 -9.38 15.05 2.86
C ALA A 194 -10.49 15.01 3.93
N GLY A 195 -11.61 15.68 3.68
CA GLY A 195 -12.79 15.67 4.57
C GLY A 195 -13.48 14.32 4.71
N GLU A 196 -13.27 13.39 3.76
CA GLU A 196 -13.84 12.04 3.79
C GLU A 196 -12.99 11.06 4.62
N LEU A 197 -11.71 11.39 4.89
CA LEU A 197 -10.79 10.57 5.66
C LEU A 197 -11.00 10.81 7.14
N THR A 198 -11.67 9.89 7.81
CA THR A 198 -12.03 10.02 9.24
C THR A 198 -11.08 9.29 10.19
N ALA A 199 -10.46 8.20 9.75
CA ALA A 199 -9.48 7.46 10.54
C ALA A 199 -8.14 8.21 10.61
N PRO A 200 -7.35 8.03 11.70
CA PRO A 200 -6.00 8.55 11.81
C PRO A 200 -5.07 8.01 10.72
N VAL A 201 -4.19 8.87 10.17
CA VAL A 201 -3.26 8.52 9.10
C VAL A 201 -1.82 8.89 9.48
N LEU A 202 -0.90 7.93 9.38
CA LEU A 202 0.54 8.17 9.40
C LEU A 202 1.04 8.29 7.96
N PHE A 203 1.74 9.37 7.63
CA PHE A 203 2.52 9.51 6.41
C PHE A 203 3.99 9.25 6.73
N VAL A 204 4.62 8.34 5.98
CA VAL A 204 6.07 8.12 5.99
C VAL A 204 6.58 8.44 4.60
N ILE A 205 7.34 9.53 4.47
CA ILE A 205 7.83 10.00 3.17
C ILE A 205 9.35 9.97 3.11
N GLY A 206 9.90 9.63 1.96
CA GLY A 206 11.33 9.70 1.71
C GLY A 206 11.78 11.12 1.42
N GLU A 207 12.89 11.54 2.05
CA GLU A 207 13.48 12.86 1.82
C GLU A 207 13.91 13.06 0.35
N GLU A 208 14.35 11.97 -0.31
CA GLU A 208 14.83 11.98 -1.70
C GLU A 208 13.77 11.47 -2.71
N ASP A 209 12.50 11.35 -2.30
CA ASP A 209 11.44 10.99 -3.24
C ASP A 209 11.06 12.16 -4.16
N ASP A 210 10.44 11.86 -5.31
CA ASP A 210 10.01 12.87 -6.27
C ASP A 210 8.96 13.80 -5.64
N VAL A 211 9.05 15.08 -6.00
CA VAL A 211 8.13 16.14 -5.53
C VAL A 211 6.66 15.84 -5.86
N SER A 212 6.39 15.04 -6.89
CA SER A 212 5.04 14.58 -7.25
C SER A 212 4.41 13.64 -6.21
N ILE A 213 5.22 13.09 -5.30
CA ILE A 213 4.81 12.25 -4.18
C ILE A 213 4.83 13.06 -2.88
N THR A 214 5.95 13.74 -2.59
CA THR A 214 6.15 14.40 -1.30
C THR A 214 5.23 15.60 -1.11
N GLU A 215 5.14 16.52 -2.07
CA GLU A 215 4.30 17.73 -1.95
C GLU A 215 2.79 17.39 -1.78
N PRO A 216 2.19 16.48 -2.58
CA PRO A 216 0.79 16.10 -2.37
C PRO A 216 0.54 15.35 -1.04
N ALA A 217 1.50 14.55 -0.56
CA ALA A 217 1.39 13.88 0.74
C ALA A 217 1.42 14.88 1.90
N GLU A 218 2.32 15.87 1.84
CA GLU A 218 2.37 16.99 2.80
C GLU A 218 1.10 17.85 2.75
N ALA A 219 0.58 18.11 1.55
CA ALA A 219 -0.68 18.84 1.37
C ALA A 219 -1.87 18.10 2.00
N LEU A 220 -1.93 16.77 1.84
CA LEU A 220 -2.96 15.94 2.47
C LEU A 220 -2.80 15.92 3.98
N HIS A 221 -1.58 15.73 4.51
CA HIS A 221 -1.29 15.82 5.94
C HIS A 221 -1.76 17.16 6.52
N LYS A 222 -1.40 18.27 5.87
CA LYS A 222 -1.84 19.61 6.28
C LYS A 222 -3.36 19.77 6.26
N ALA A 223 -4.04 19.20 5.25
CA ALA A 223 -5.51 19.26 5.15
C ALA A 223 -6.20 18.44 6.24
N LEU A 224 -5.62 17.31 6.67
CA LEU A 224 -6.10 16.50 7.79
C LEU A 224 -5.84 17.14 9.15
N GLY A 225 -4.69 17.82 9.28
CA GLY A 225 -4.22 18.44 10.52
C GLY A 225 -3.62 17.43 11.51
N GLU A 226 -2.80 17.94 12.43
CA GLU A 226 -2.01 17.15 13.40
C GLU A 226 -2.85 16.28 14.37
N GLN A 227 -4.14 16.55 14.52
CA GLN A 227 -5.03 15.73 15.35
C GLN A 227 -5.43 14.41 14.66
N ARG A 228 -5.40 14.38 13.32
CA ARG A 228 -5.80 13.21 12.51
C ARG A 228 -4.66 12.60 11.72
N SER A 229 -3.51 13.25 11.67
CA SER A 229 -2.38 12.70 10.93
C SER A 229 -1.03 13.04 11.54
N GLU A 230 -0.08 12.14 11.37
CA GLU A 230 1.34 12.34 11.65
C GLU A 230 2.12 12.24 10.32
N LEU A 231 3.23 12.96 10.22
CA LEU A 231 4.13 12.90 9.08
C LEU A 231 5.56 12.67 9.58
N VAL A 232 6.21 11.64 9.04
CA VAL A 232 7.60 11.28 9.31
C VAL A 232 8.36 11.32 8.00
N THR A 233 9.45 12.08 7.95
CA THR A 233 10.38 12.10 6.81
C THR A 233 11.55 11.18 7.12
N VAL A 234 11.85 10.24 6.20
CA VAL A 234 12.98 9.31 6.33
C VAL A 234 14.17 9.86 5.54
N PRO A 235 15.28 10.21 6.24
CA PRO A 235 16.44 10.79 5.58
C PRO A 235 17.06 9.86 4.53
N GLY A 236 17.41 10.41 3.37
CA GLY A 236 18.09 9.70 2.28
C GLY A 236 17.24 8.63 1.60
N MET A 237 15.97 8.47 1.95
CA MET A 237 15.08 7.50 1.32
C MET A 237 14.49 8.08 0.04
N ALA A 238 14.63 7.34 -1.06
CA ALA A 238 13.94 7.58 -2.33
C ALA A 238 12.55 6.89 -2.33
N HIS A 239 11.93 6.72 -3.51
CA HIS A 239 10.58 6.16 -3.63
C HIS A 239 10.44 4.73 -3.13
N GLY A 240 11.36 3.83 -3.52
CA GLY A 240 11.39 2.44 -3.10
C GLY A 240 12.16 2.24 -1.80
N PHE A 241 11.76 1.25 -1.01
CA PHE A 241 12.43 0.94 0.27
C PHE A 241 12.87 -0.53 0.39
N ALA A 242 12.77 -1.31 -0.69
CA ALA A 242 13.33 -2.67 -0.79
C ALA A 242 14.35 -2.73 -1.92
N GLU A 243 15.16 -3.82 -1.95
CA GLU A 243 16.09 -4.09 -3.04
C GLU A 243 15.33 -4.28 -4.36
N ALA A 244 15.76 -3.58 -5.42
CA ALA A 244 15.18 -3.73 -6.75
C ALA A 244 15.49 -5.11 -7.36
N PRO A 245 14.58 -5.72 -8.12
CA PRO A 245 13.27 -5.21 -8.57
C PRO A 245 12.14 -5.36 -7.53
N GLY A 246 12.37 -5.96 -6.37
CA GLY A 246 11.39 -6.08 -5.29
C GLY A 246 10.28 -7.12 -5.53
N LEU A 247 10.51 -8.11 -6.39
CA LEU A 247 9.55 -9.18 -6.68
C LEU A 247 9.60 -10.30 -5.65
N GLU A 248 10.79 -10.60 -5.15
CA GLU A 248 11.04 -11.68 -4.21
C GLU A 248 11.36 -11.13 -2.82
N PRO A 249 11.08 -11.91 -1.75
CA PRO A 249 11.49 -11.54 -0.39
C PRO A 249 13.00 -11.34 -0.30
N ALA A 250 13.42 -10.20 0.24
CA ALA A 250 14.81 -9.84 0.45
C ALA A 250 15.03 -9.32 1.89
N PRO A 251 16.27 -9.30 2.41
CA PRO A 251 16.55 -8.68 3.69
C PRO A 251 16.08 -7.23 3.75
N GLN A 252 15.61 -6.79 4.91
CA GLN A 252 15.22 -5.39 5.09
C GLN A 252 16.40 -4.45 4.80
N THR A 253 16.17 -3.42 3.99
CA THR A 253 17.08 -2.27 3.89
C THR A 253 17.05 -1.46 5.19
N GLU A 254 18.00 -0.56 5.38
CA GLU A 254 17.98 0.32 6.55
C GLU A 254 16.73 1.22 6.55
N HIS A 255 16.29 1.70 5.39
CA HIS A 255 15.05 2.47 5.28
C HIS A 255 13.82 1.61 5.63
N ALA A 256 13.76 0.35 5.14
CA ALA A 256 12.66 -0.55 5.50
C ALA A 256 12.58 -0.80 7.02
N LYS A 257 13.71 -0.91 7.71
CA LYS A 257 13.75 -1.06 9.18
C LYS A 257 13.19 0.17 9.90
N LEU A 258 13.53 1.37 9.42
CA LEU A 258 13.00 2.62 9.99
C LEU A 258 11.49 2.71 9.79
N ILE A 259 11.01 2.42 8.57
CA ILE A 259 9.57 2.40 8.28
C ILE A 259 8.86 1.36 9.15
N ASP A 260 9.37 0.13 9.21
CA ASP A 260 8.79 -0.97 9.98
C ASP A 260 8.61 -0.61 11.47
N ALA A 261 9.62 0.05 12.06
CA ALA A 261 9.55 0.52 13.44
C ALA A 261 8.47 1.61 13.62
N GLU A 262 8.36 2.57 12.70
CA GLU A 262 7.34 3.61 12.74
C GLU A 262 5.92 3.05 12.59
N LEU A 263 5.72 2.11 11.66
CA LEU A 263 4.43 1.43 11.47
C LEU A 263 4.06 0.60 12.71
N THR A 264 5.02 -0.14 13.27
CA THR A 264 4.82 -0.93 14.49
C THR A 264 4.37 -0.03 15.65
N ARG A 265 5.08 1.09 15.86
CA ARG A 265 4.74 2.08 16.88
C ARG A 265 3.35 2.69 16.65
N TRP A 266 3.01 3.01 15.39
CA TRP A 266 1.73 3.59 15.01
C TRP A 266 0.57 2.65 15.33
N PHE A 267 0.63 1.41 14.85
CA PHE A 267 -0.45 0.45 15.06
C PHE A 267 -0.55 -0.03 16.50
N ALA A 268 0.54 -0.11 17.26
CA ALA A 268 0.49 -0.40 18.69
C ALA A 268 -0.32 0.65 19.49
N ARG A 269 -0.39 1.90 19.00
CA ARG A 269 -1.20 2.96 19.62
C ARG A 269 -2.67 2.97 19.17
N HIS A 270 -2.95 2.52 17.96
CA HIS A 270 -4.27 2.69 17.33
C HIS A 270 -5.09 1.41 17.22
N LEU A 271 -4.46 0.24 17.25
CA LEU A 271 -5.16 -1.01 17.43
C LEU A 271 -5.28 -1.26 18.93
N ALA A 272 -6.49 -1.58 19.39
CA ALA A 272 -6.70 -1.97 20.79
C ALA A 272 -5.97 -3.31 21.02
N VAL A 273 -4.75 -3.26 21.50
CA VAL A 273 -3.90 -4.42 21.79
C VAL A 273 -3.73 -4.56 23.28
#